data_5e06a8388660b6fab833b52db9b27c52
#
_entry.id   5e06a8388660b6fab833b52db9b27c52
#
_cell.length_a   1.000
_cell.length_b   1.000
_cell.length_c   1.000
_cell.angle_alpha   90.00
_cell.angle_beta   90.00
_cell.angle_gamma   90.00
#
_symmetry.space_group_name_H-M   'P 1'
#
loop_
_entity.id
_entity.type
_entity.pdbx_description
1 polymer ?
#
loop_
_entity_poly.entity_id
_entity_poly.type
_entity_poly.pdbx_seq_one_letter_code
_entity_poly.pdbx_strand_id
1 'polypeptide(L)'
;WPPVEITEWEVPWPDTRPRDPYVDRDGRVWFVGQRGDYAAYLDPATGEFTRFDLPEGTGPHNLIVDESGFVWIAGNRDAYIGRLDPRTGEVKRYPMPDPAARDPHTLVFAPDGTIWFTVQGGNFVGHFNPADGSIRLLQVPTPRARPYGIIVDPSGRPWATAFGTNKLLTVDPATMKLEEITLPRAEARPRRLARTSDGAIWYVDYAGGYLGRYDPASGNVQEWPTPGGEGARPYGMAVDDRDRLWFVETGPDPNRLVGFDPKTAEFFSITEIPSGGGAVRHMFFHAPTRTLWFGTDANTIARAR
;
A
#
# COMPACT_ATOMS: atom_id res chain seq x y z
N TRP A 1 24.67 3.40 10.30
CA TRP A 1 23.37 2.96 9.77
C TRP A 1 23.37 1.42 9.65
N PRO A 2 23.05 0.71 10.75
CA PRO A 2 23.10 -0.75 10.74
C PRO A 2 22.12 -1.31 9.70
N PRO A 3 22.57 -2.22 8.84
CA PRO A 3 21.67 -2.86 7.87
C PRO A 3 20.81 -3.90 8.55
N VAL A 4 19.68 -4.20 7.89
CA VAL A 4 18.85 -5.36 8.18
C VAL A 4 19.13 -6.46 7.14
N GLU A 5 18.69 -7.67 7.43
CA GLU A 5 18.81 -8.78 6.49
C GLU A 5 17.67 -8.75 5.49
N ILE A 6 17.98 -8.71 4.20
CA ILE A 6 17.01 -8.80 3.11
C ILE A 6 17.21 -10.09 2.35
N THR A 7 16.16 -10.90 2.26
CA THR A 7 16.11 -12.11 1.44
C THR A 7 15.14 -11.87 0.29
N GLU A 8 15.55 -12.22 -0.93
CA GLU A 8 14.71 -12.08 -2.10
C GLU A 8 14.49 -13.44 -2.77
N TRP A 9 13.27 -13.65 -3.26
CA TRP A 9 12.87 -14.79 -4.08
C TRP A 9 12.54 -14.27 -5.48
N GLU A 10 13.21 -14.80 -6.49
CA GLU A 10 12.88 -14.47 -7.87
C GLU A 10 11.51 -15.04 -8.23
N VAL A 11 10.61 -14.19 -8.72
CA VAL A 11 9.30 -14.61 -9.20
C VAL A 11 9.48 -15.35 -10.53
N PRO A 12 8.92 -16.59 -10.67
CA PRO A 12 9.26 -17.44 -11.84
C PRO A 12 8.62 -16.99 -13.16
N TRP A 13 7.87 -15.91 -13.16
CA TRP A 13 7.24 -15.32 -14.35
C TRP A 13 7.90 -13.96 -14.63
N PRO A 14 8.72 -13.87 -15.70
CA PRO A 14 9.54 -12.66 -15.93
C PRO A 14 8.69 -11.42 -16.26
N ASP A 15 9.18 -10.25 -15.86
CA ASP A 15 8.62 -8.94 -16.20
C ASP A 15 7.13 -8.77 -15.86
N THR A 16 6.69 -9.36 -14.77
CA THR A 16 5.28 -9.32 -14.38
C THR A 16 4.95 -8.25 -13.33
N ARG A 17 5.93 -7.49 -12.85
CA ARG A 17 5.78 -6.47 -11.82
C ARG A 17 5.04 -7.01 -10.60
N PRO A 18 5.67 -7.91 -9.83
CA PRO A 18 5.10 -8.39 -8.58
C PRO A 18 5.03 -7.24 -7.57
N ARG A 19 3.86 -7.07 -6.95
CA ARG A 19 3.66 -5.96 -6.03
C ARG A 19 2.63 -6.25 -4.96
N ASP A 20 2.64 -5.40 -3.93
CA ASP A 20 1.65 -5.33 -2.85
C ASP A 20 1.47 -6.66 -2.12
N PRO A 21 2.55 -7.20 -1.49
CA PRO A 21 2.45 -8.44 -0.73
C PRO A 21 1.50 -8.30 0.46
N TYR A 22 0.84 -9.42 0.77
CA TYR A 22 -0.01 -9.56 1.93
C TYR A 22 0.18 -10.97 2.50
N VAL A 23 0.57 -11.07 3.77
CA VAL A 23 0.77 -12.38 4.41
C VAL A 23 -0.54 -12.84 5.04
N ASP A 24 -1.02 -14.02 4.64
CA ASP A 24 -2.24 -14.59 5.19
C ASP A 24 -2.00 -15.27 6.55
N ARG A 25 -3.07 -15.75 7.17
CA ARG A 25 -3.02 -16.40 8.48
C ARG A 25 -2.19 -17.70 8.50
N ASP A 26 -1.99 -18.32 7.34
CA ASP A 26 -1.18 -19.53 7.19
C ASP A 26 0.28 -19.24 6.85
N GLY A 27 0.67 -17.97 6.78
CA GLY A 27 2.03 -17.55 6.49
C GLY A 27 2.37 -17.53 5.01
N ARG A 28 1.39 -17.70 4.11
CA ARG A 28 1.60 -17.56 2.67
C ARG A 28 1.65 -16.10 2.29
N VAL A 29 2.59 -15.74 1.45
CA VAL A 29 2.83 -14.35 1.03
C VAL A 29 2.17 -14.13 -0.32
N TRP A 30 0.97 -13.57 -0.29
CA TRP A 30 0.20 -13.25 -1.48
C TRP A 30 0.68 -11.96 -2.13
N PHE A 31 0.62 -11.88 -3.44
CA PHE A 31 0.93 -10.69 -4.21
C PHE A 31 0.23 -10.72 -5.57
N VAL A 32 0.26 -9.61 -6.28
CA VAL A 32 -0.27 -9.52 -7.65
C VAL A 32 0.86 -9.31 -8.65
N GLY A 33 0.71 -9.90 -9.82
CA GLY A 33 1.53 -9.60 -11.00
C GLY A 33 0.79 -8.60 -11.87
N GLN A 34 1.10 -7.32 -11.72
CA GLN A 34 0.37 -6.26 -12.41
C GLN A 34 0.38 -6.43 -13.93
N ARG A 35 1.53 -6.81 -14.49
CA ARG A 35 1.72 -7.01 -15.92
C ARG A 35 1.45 -8.44 -16.39
N GLY A 36 1.23 -9.35 -15.45
CA GLY A 36 0.95 -10.75 -15.74
C GLY A 36 -0.50 -11.15 -15.57
N ASP A 37 -1.36 -10.25 -15.11
CA ASP A 37 -2.78 -10.52 -14.84
C ASP A 37 -2.97 -11.76 -13.95
N TYR A 38 -2.25 -11.82 -12.82
CA TYR A 38 -2.37 -12.93 -11.87
C TYR A 38 -2.34 -12.45 -10.42
N ALA A 39 -2.87 -13.29 -9.54
CA ALA A 39 -2.55 -13.33 -8.13
C ALA A 39 -1.75 -14.60 -7.83
N ALA A 40 -0.82 -14.51 -6.91
CA ALA A 40 0.01 -15.67 -6.56
C ALA A 40 0.39 -15.61 -5.08
N TYR A 41 0.85 -16.73 -4.55
CA TYR A 41 1.49 -16.70 -3.24
C TYR A 41 2.83 -17.44 -3.26
N LEU A 42 3.72 -16.96 -2.43
CA LEU A 42 4.99 -17.59 -2.10
C LEU A 42 4.82 -18.32 -0.75
N ASP A 43 5.25 -19.57 -0.70
CA ASP A 43 5.49 -20.27 0.55
C ASP A 43 6.96 -20.02 0.96
N PRO A 44 7.24 -19.18 1.96
CA PRO A 44 8.63 -18.87 2.30
C PRO A 44 9.38 -20.04 2.92
N ALA A 45 8.70 -21.07 3.41
CA ALA A 45 9.34 -22.26 3.96
C ALA A 45 9.94 -23.15 2.87
N THR A 46 9.32 -23.19 1.69
CA THR A 46 9.76 -24.04 0.56
C THR A 46 10.36 -23.25 -0.60
N GLY A 47 10.05 -21.97 -0.70
CA GLY A 47 10.40 -21.13 -1.84
C GLY A 47 9.51 -21.36 -3.07
N GLU A 48 8.43 -22.11 -2.92
CA GLU A 48 7.53 -22.43 -4.03
C GLU A 48 6.48 -21.33 -4.22
N PHE A 49 6.13 -21.07 -5.48
CA PHE A 49 5.08 -20.13 -5.87
C PHE A 49 3.87 -20.89 -6.42
N THR A 50 2.68 -20.40 -6.08
CA THR A 50 1.42 -20.90 -6.64
C THR A 50 0.69 -19.73 -7.30
N ARG A 51 0.26 -19.92 -8.57
CA ARG A 51 -0.32 -18.85 -9.39
C ARG A 51 -1.80 -19.12 -9.69
N PHE A 52 -2.58 -18.05 -9.66
CA PHE A 52 -3.99 -18.01 -10.08
C PHE A 52 -4.14 -16.97 -11.16
N ASP A 53 -4.48 -17.39 -12.38
CA ASP A 53 -4.70 -16.46 -13.48
C ASP A 53 -6.00 -15.68 -13.26
N LEU A 54 -5.92 -14.37 -13.45
CA LEU A 54 -7.07 -13.47 -13.42
C LEU A 54 -7.59 -13.25 -14.84
N PRO A 55 -8.83 -12.74 -15.00
CA PRO A 55 -9.30 -12.36 -16.33
C PRO A 55 -8.31 -11.44 -17.03
N GLU A 56 -8.09 -11.70 -18.32
CA GLU A 56 -7.19 -10.88 -19.14
C GLU A 56 -7.61 -9.41 -19.11
N GLY A 57 -6.64 -8.52 -18.96
CA GLY A 57 -6.88 -7.08 -18.88
C GLY A 57 -7.14 -6.55 -17.46
N THR A 58 -7.12 -7.41 -16.45
CA THR A 58 -7.33 -6.98 -15.04
C THR A 58 -6.32 -5.93 -14.60
N GLY A 59 -5.04 -6.09 -14.92
CA GLY A 59 -3.98 -5.17 -14.47
C GLY A 59 -4.01 -4.95 -12.96
N PRO A 60 -3.94 -6.02 -12.14
CA PRO A 60 -4.15 -5.88 -10.69
C PRO A 60 -3.05 -5.02 -10.05
N HIS A 61 -3.45 -4.10 -9.16
CA HIS A 61 -2.51 -3.22 -8.47
C HIS A 61 -2.32 -3.59 -7.00
N ASN A 62 -3.26 -4.32 -6.41
CA ASN A 62 -3.26 -4.59 -4.97
C ASN A 62 -4.11 -5.81 -4.67
N LEU A 63 -3.79 -6.51 -3.59
CA LEU A 63 -4.67 -7.51 -3.00
C LEU A 63 -4.57 -7.50 -1.48
N ILE A 64 -5.63 -7.96 -0.85
CA ILE A 64 -5.72 -8.26 0.58
C ILE A 64 -6.43 -9.59 0.78
N VAL A 65 -6.17 -10.27 1.89
CA VAL A 65 -6.75 -11.60 2.14
C VAL A 65 -7.55 -11.58 3.42
N ASP A 66 -8.80 -12.03 3.37
CA ASP A 66 -9.65 -12.06 4.55
C ASP A 66 -9.41 -13.32 5.42
N GLU A 67 -10.04 -13.36 6.59
CA GLU A 67 -9.87 -14.46 7.54
C GLU A 67 -10.41 -15.79 7.02
N SER A 68 -11.35 -15.76 6.06
CA SER A 68 -11.89 -16.95 5.42
C SER A 68 -11.02 -17.48 4.27
N GLY A 69 -9.97 -16.75 3.92
CA GLY A 69 -9.04 -17.12 2.87
C GLY A 69 -9.42 -16.60 1.48
N PHE A 70 -10.48 -15.80 1.35
CA PHE A 70 -10.77 -15.13 0.09
C PHE A 70 -9.77 -14.02 -0.17
N VAL A 71 -9.33 -13.92 -1.42
CA VAL A 71 -8.38 -12.90 -1.87
C VAL A 71 -9.15 -11.79 -2.60
N TRP A 72 -9.08 -10.57 -2.07
CA TRP A 72 -9.73 -9.40 -2.64
C TRP A 72 -8.72 -8.61 -3.45
N ILE A 73 -9.07 -8.29 -4.69
CA ILE A 73 -8.14 -7.77 -5.69
C ILE A 73 -8.66 -6.45 -6.26
N ALA A 74 -7.79 -5.45 -6.34
CA ALA A 74 -8.07 -4.24 -7.08
C ALA A 74 -7.78 -4.48 -8.57
N GLY A 75 -8.82 -4.75 -9.34
CA GLY A 75 -8.77 -4.92 -10.78
C GLY A 75 -8.68 -3.57 -11.47
N ASN A 76 -7.50 -2.97 -11.40
CA ASN A 76 -7.27 -1.56 -11.75
C ASN A 76 -7.67 -1.23 -13.19
N ARG A 77 -7.12 -1.98 -14.15
CA ARG A 77 -7.33 -1.68 -15.58
C ARG A 77 -8.75 -1.95 -16.06
N ASP A 78 -9.41 -2.94 -15.49
CA ASP A 78 -10.75 -3.37 -15.88
C ASP A 78 -11.86 -2.88 -14.91
N ALA A 79 -11.51 -2.00 -13.98
CA ALA A 79 -12.41 -1.27 -13.10
C ALA A 79 -13.34 -2.14 -12.26
N TYR A 80 -12.78 -3.13 -11.52
CA TYR A 80 -13.57 -3.95 -10.60
C TYR A 80 -12.80 -4.26 -9.33
N ILE A 81 -13.54 -4.65 -8.28
CA ILE A 81 -12.99 -5.37 -7.15
C ILE A 81 -13.30 -6.84 -7.37
N GLY A 82 -12.26 -7.69 -7.34
CA GLY A 82 -12.40 -9.13 -7.53
C GLY A 82 -12.32 -9.90 -6.22
N ARG A 83 -13.10 -10.97 -6.11
CA ARG A 83 -12.94 -11.96 -5.05
C ARG A 83 -12.45 -13.26 -5.65
N LEU A 84 -11.22 -13.61 -5.38
CA LEU A 84 -10.64 -14.90 -5.77
C LEU A 84 -10.87 -15.92 -4.65
N ASP A 85 -11.43 -17.06 -5.00
CA ASP A 85 -11.47 -18.24 -4.13
C ASP A 85 -10.30 -19.15 -4.49
N PRO A 86 -9.27 -19.26 -3.63
CA PRO A 86 -8.11 -20.12 -3.92
C PRO A 86 -8.43 -21.60 -4.03
N ARG A 87 -9.56 -22.04 -3.46
CA ARG A 87 -9.96 -23.46 -3.51
C ARG A 87 -10.48 -23.87 -4.88
N THR A 88 -11.04 -22.94 -5.64
CA THR A 88 -11.64 -23.21 -6.95
C THR A 88 -10.96 -22.46 -8.10
N GLY A 89 -10.22 -21.38 -7.78
CA GLY A 89 -9.68 -20.48 -8.79
C GLY A 89 -10.69 -19.50 -9.36
N GLU A 90 -11.93 -19.53 -8.91
CA GLU A 90 -12.99 -18.64 -9.41
C GLU A 90 -12.79 -17.20 -8.93
N VAL A 91 -13.05 -16.26 -9.82
CA VAL A 91 -13.02 -14.82 -9.54
C VAL A 91 -14.42 -14.26 -9.73
N LYS A 92 -15.01 -13.76 -8.63
CA LYS A 92 -16.24 -12.99 -8.69
C LYS A 92 -15.89 -11.51 -8.85
N ARG A 93 -16.49 -10.86 -9.84
CA ARG A 93 -16.23 -9.44 -10.11
C ARG A 93 -17.36 -8.56 -9.57
N TYR A 94 -16.94 -7.46 -8.95
CA TYR A 94 -17.82 -6.38 -8.50
C TYR A 94 -17.41 -5.12 -9.27
N PRO A 95 -18.07 -4.82 -10.42
CA PRO A 95 -17.71 -3.67 -11.24
C PRO A 95 -17.93 -2.36 -10.50
N MET A 96 -17.10 -1.37 -10.81
CA MET A 96 -17.33 -0.02 -10.28
C MET A 96 -18.67 0.51 -10.77
N PRO A 97 -19.49 1.13 -9.88
CA PRO A 97 -20.84 1.60 -10.25
C PRO A 97 -20.86 2.86 -11.10
N ASP A 98 -19.74 3.55 -11.23
CA ASP A 98 -19.58 4.77 -12.01
C ASP A 98 -18.45 4.59 -13.02
N PRO A 99 -18.67 4.84 -14.32
CA PRO A 99 -17.60 4.74 -15.33
C PRO A 99 -16.40 5.64 -15.07
N ALA A 100 -16.59 6.74 -14.33
CA ALA A 100 -15.48 7.61 -13.93
C ALA A 100 -14.55 6.96 -12.91
N ALA A 101 -15.01 5.98 -12.15
CA ALA A 101 -14.20 5.23 -11.19
C ALA A 101 -13.44 4.10 -11.90
N ARG A 102 -12.60 4.47 -12.85
CA ARG A 102 -12.00 3.56 -13.83
C ARG A 102 -10.82 2.73 -13.33
N ASP A 103 -10.23 3.08 -12.17
CA ASP A 103 -8.96 2.50 -11.74
C ASP A 103 -8.86 2.30 -10.21
N PRO A 104 -9.64 1.36 -9.63
CA PRO A 104 -9.46 1.01 -8.21
C PRO A 104 -8.02 0.57 -7.96
N HIS A 105 -7.40 1.11 -6.90
CA HIS A 105 -5.97 1.04 -6.74
C HIS A 105 -5.51 0.25 -5.50
N THR A 106 -5.82 0.74 -4.30
CA THR A 106 -5.36 0.14 -3.04
C THR A 106 -6.55 -0.16 -2.16
N LEU A 107 -6.61 -1.39 -1.66
CA LEU A 107 -7.66 -1.90 -0.77
C LEU A 107 -7.13 -2.00 0.67
N VAL A 108 -7.99 -1.74 1.64
CA VAL A 108 -7.67 -1.95 3.06
C VAL A 108 -8.93 -2.39 3.82
N PHE A 109 -8.78 -3.35 4.75
CA PHE A 109 -9.87 -3.76 5.61
C PHE A 109 -10.15 -2.73 6.70
N ALA A 110 -11.44 -2.51 6.98
CA ALA A 110 -11.89 -1.86 8.19
C ALA A 110 -12.16 -2.90 9.29
N PRO A 111 -12.20 -2.50 10.57
CA PRO A 111 -12.50 -3.44 11.67
C PRO A 111 -13.84 -4.14 11.56
N ASP A 112 -14.82 -3.53 10.87
CA ASP A 112 -16.15 -4.09 10.65
C ASP A 112 -16.21 -5.11 9.48
N GLY A 113 -15.07 -5.41 8.84
CA GLY A 113 -14.98 -6.33 7.71
C GLY A 113 -15.28 -5.71 6.36
N THR A 114 -15.62 -4.43 6.29
CA THR A 114 -15.75 -3.71 5.02
C THR A 114 -14.38 -3.32 4.48
N ILE A 115 -14.34 -2.88 3.23
CA ILE A 115 -13.10 -2.52 2.54
C ILE A 115 -13.20 -1.07 2.08
N TRP A 116 -12.21 -0.28 2.46
CA TRP A 116 -11.98 1.04 1.89
C TRP A 116 -10.96 0.94 0.77
N PHE A 117 -11.08 1.78 -0.24
CA PHE A 117 -10.14 1.77 -1.36
C PHE A 117 -10.01 3.14 -2.00
N THR A 118 -8.94 3.30 -2.75
CA THR A 118 -8.69 4.50 -3.54
C THR A 118 -8.92 4.23 -5.02
N VAL A 119 -9.38 5.25 -5.72
CA VAL A 119 -9.51 5.28 -7.19
C VAL A 119 -8.65 6.43 -7.67
N GLN A 120 -7.48 6.12 -8.23
CA GLN A 120 -6.44 7.11 -8.47
C GLN A 120 -6.82 8.10 -9.59
N GLY A 121 -6.95 7.65 -10.80
CA GLY A 121 -7.26 8.51 -11.94
C GLY A 121 -8.71 8.97 -11.94
N GLY A 122 -9.63 8.17 -11.43
CA GLY A 122 -11.04 8.52 -11.27
C GLY A 122 -11.31 9.54 -10.17
N ASN A 123 -10.39 9.69 -9.21
CA ASN A 123 -10.45 10.69 -8.15
C ASN A 123 -11.54 10.45 -7.10
N PHE A 124 -11.61 9.20 -6.60
CA PHE A 124 -12.55 8.81 -5.55
C PHE A 124 -11.84 8.12 -4.38
N VAL A 125 -12.49 8.18 -3.22
CA VAL A 125 -12.33 7.21 -2.13
C VAL A 125 -13.59 6.36 -2.11
N GLY A 126 -13.43 5.05 -2.10
CA GLY A 126 -14.54 4.11 -2.17
C GLY A 126 -14.69 3.27 -0.91
N HIS A 127 -15.92 2.80 -0.68
CA HIS A 127 -16.26 1.90 0.41
C HIS A 127 -17.03 0.72 -0.15
N PHE A 128 -16.55 -0.48 0.11
CA PHE A 128 -17.10 -1.73 -0.40
C PHE A 128 -17.54 -2.60 0.76
N ASN A 129 -18.77 -3.11 0.69
CA ASN A 129 -19.30 -4.07 1.65
C ASN A 129 -19.29 -5.47 1.05
N PRO A 130 -18.38 -6.37 1.50
CA PRO A 130 -18.34 -7.74 0.97
C PRO A 130 -19.61 -8.54 1.23
N ALA A 131 -20.39 -8.20 2.26
CA ALA A 131 -21.58 -8.95 2.64
C ALA A 131 -22.71 -8.84 1.57
N ASP A 132 -22.84 -7.69 0.93
CA ASP A 132 -23.88 -7.46 -0.08
C ASP A 132 -23.35 -7.02 -1.45
N GLY A 133 -22.03 -6.79 -1.56
CA GLY A 133 -21.39 -6.34 -2.79
C GLY A 133 -21.59 -4.87 -3.13
N SER A 134 -22.18 -4.08 -2.22
CA SER A 134 -22.43 -2.66 -2.48
C SER A 134 -21.14 -1.84 -2.45
N ILE A 135 -21.06 -0.86 -3.35
CA ILE A 135 -19.95 0.08 -3.47
C ILE A 135 -20.50 1.50 -3.38
N ARG A 136 -19.90 2.29 -2.49
CA ARG A 136 -20.16 3.72 -2.40
C ARG A 136 -18.90 4.49 -2.76
N LEU A 137 -19.01 5.44 -3.69
CA LEU A 137 -17.91 6.28 -4.14
C LEU A 137 -18.07 7.70 -3.60
N LEU A 138 -16.99 8.24 -3.05
CA LEU A 138 -16.91 9.62 -2.57
C LEU A 138 -15.93 10.37 -3.47
N GLN A 139 -16.41 11.31 -4.24
CA GLN A 139 -15.56 12.11 -5.10
C GLN A 139 -14.69 13.06 -4.29
N VAL A 140 -13.40 13.11 -4.59
CA VAL A 140 -12.48 14.05 -3.96
C VAL A 140 -12.72 15.43 -4.57
N PRO A 141 -12.97 16.49 -3.75
CA PRO A 141 -13.25 17.83 -4.26
C PRO A 141 -12.11 18.43 -5.09
N THR A 142 -10.85 18.23 -4.69
CA THR A 142 -9.71 18.69 -5.47
C THR A 142 -9.59 17.88 -6.77
N PRO A 143 -9.62 18.53 -7.95
CA PRO A 143 -9.46 17.81 -9.21
C PRO A 143 -8.09 17.15 -9.31
N ARG A 144 -8.04 15.96 -9.90
CA ARG A 144 -6.80 15.20 -10.13
C ARG A 144 -5.96 15.04 -8.85
N ALA A 145 -6.64 14.84 -7.71
CA ALA A 145 -5.98 14.62 -6.43
C ALA A 145 -5.23 13.28 -6.38
N ARG A 146 -5.57 12.33 -7.25
CA ARG A 146 -4.94 11.03 -7.37
C ARG A 146 -4.86 10.29 -6.02
N PRO A 147 -5.98 9.92 -5.40
CA PRO A 147 -5.98 9.13 -4.18
C PRO A 147 -5.17 7.85 -4.38
N TYR A 148 -4.24 7.56 -3.47
CA TYR A 148 -3.25 6.51 -3.69
C TYR A 148 -3.17 5.54 -2.52
N GLY A 149 -2.30 5.79 -1.53
CA GLY A 149 -2.21 4.98 -0.33
C GLY A 149 -3.42 5.17 0.59
N ILE A 150 -3.83 4.11 1.27
CA ILE A 150 -4.95 4.17 2.21
C ILE A 150 -4.71 3.20 3.37
N ILE A 151 -5.03 3.67 4.57
CA ILE A 151 -5.04 2.88 5.80
C ILE A 151 -6.34 3.14 6.54
N VAL A 152 -6.67 2.27 7.50
CA VAL A 152 -7.82 2.47 8.39
C VAL A 152 -7.32 2.44 9.83
N ASP A 153 -7.72 3.43 10.63
CA ASP A 153 -7.35 3.48 12.03
C ASP A 153 -8.26 2.55 12.88
N PRO A 154 -7.92 2.31 14.17
CA PRO A 154 -8.71 1.41 15.01
C PRO A 154 -10.17 1.83 15.22
N SER A 155 -10.51 3.11 15.00
CA SER A 155 -11.89 3.60 15.07
C SER A 155 -12.71 3.29 13.81
N GLY A 156 -12.07 2.77 12.76
CA GLY A 156 -12.70 2.51 11.47
C GLY A 156 -12.61 3.68 10.49
N ARG A 157 -11.90 4.74 10.83
CA ARG A 157 -11.71 5.91 9.97
C ARG A 157 -10.60 5.66 8.95
N PRO A 158 -10.87 5.78 7.65
CA PRO A 158 -9.85 5.69 6.63
C PRO A 158 -9.06 6.99 6.51
N TRP A 159 -7.78 6.84 6.19
CA TRP A 159 -6.85 7.91 5.87
C TRP A 159 -6.16 7.57 4.56
N ALA A 160 -6.09 8.52 3.64
CA ALA A 160 -5.49 8.30 2.33
C ALA A 160 -4.56 9.44 1.95
N THR A 161 -3.63 9.16 1.06
CA THR A 161 -2.78 10.17 0.44
C THR A 161 -3.39 10.64 -0.87
N ALA A 162 -3.32 11.94 -1.13
CA ALA A 162 -3.68 12.53 -2.41
C ALA A 162 -2.39 12.83 -3.18
N PHE A 163 -1.89 11.86 -3.93
CA PHE A 163 -0.59 11.91 -4.59
C PHE A 163 -0.48 13.01 -5.67
N GLY A 164 -1.61 13.44 -6.20
CA GLY A 164 -1.65 14.52 -7.23
C GLY A 164 -1.61 15.93 -6.66
N THR A 165 -1.63 16.06 -5.34
CA THR A 165 -1.61 17.36 -4.65
C THR A 165 -0.94 17.18 -3.28
N ASN A 166 -0.86 18.27 -2.50
CA ASN A 166 -0.24 18.26 -1.17
C ASN A 166 -1.29 18.04 -0.07
N LYS A 167 -2.08 16.95 -0.17
CA LYS A 167 -3.16 16.70 0.78
C LYS A 167 -3.19 15.27 1.29
N LEU A 168 -3.70 15.12 2.50
CA LEU A 168 -4.23 13.86 3.02
C LEU A 168 -5.75 13.91 2.94
N LEU A 169 -6.37 12.74 2.87
CA LEU A 169 -7.81 12.58 2.82
C LEU A 169 -8.25 11.72 4.00
N THR A 170 -9.41 12.03 4.57
CA THR A 170 -10.03 11.18 5.57
C THR A 170 -11.54 11.21 5.40
N VAL A 171 -12.23 10.18 5.86
CA VAL A 171 -13.68 10.07 5.80
C VAL A 171 -14.21 9.75 7.20
N ASP A 172 -15.23 10.48 7.62
CA ASP A 172 -16.00 10.08 8.81
C ASP A 172 -16.89 8.90 8.43
N PRO A 173 -16.64 7.69 8.94
CA PRO A 173 -17.42 6.52 8.53
C PRO A 173 -18.89 6.56 8.98
N ALA A 174 -19.23 7.38 9.99
CA ALA A 174 -20.60 7.52 10.46
C ALA A 174 -21.45 8.38 9.50
N THR A 175 -20.87 9.45 8.95
CA THR A 175 -21.56 10.40 8.06
C THR A 175 -21.20 10.21 6.60
N MET A 176 -20.13 9.47 6.31
CA MET A 176 -19.55 9.31 4.97
C MET A 176 -19.09 10.63 4.34
N LYS A 177 -18.71 11.58 5.19
CA LYS A 177 -18.20 12.88 4.75
C LYS A 177 -16.68 12.81 4.59
N LEU A 178 -16.21 13.13 3.39
CA LEU A 178 -14.79 13.22 3.06
C LEU A 178 -14.25 14.59 3.43
N GLU A 179 -13.08 14.62 4.06
CA GLU A 179 -12.34 15.83 4.42
C GLU A 179 -10.96 15.82 3.77
N GLU A 180 -10.53 16.98 3.28
CA GLU A 180 -9.20 17.20 2.74
C GLU A 180 -8.35 17.96 3.77
N ILE A 181 -7.12 17.49 3.99
CA ILE A 181 -6.16 18.12 4.90
C ILE A 181 -4.99 18.60 4.07
N THR A 182 -4.81 19.92 3.98
CA THR A 182 -3.72 20.51 3.20
C THR A 182 -2.42 20.48 4.00
N LEU A 183 -1.38 19.90 3.41
CA LEU A 183 -0.05 19.88 3.99
C LEU A 183 0.64 21.24 3.76
N PRO A 184 1.53 21.67 4.70
CA PRO A 184 2.10 23.02 4.64
C PRO A 184 2.98 23.29 3.43
N ARG A 185 3.69 22.26 2.92
CA ARG A 185 4.57 22.46 1.77
C ARG A 185 3.81 22.18 0.48
N ALA A 186 3.69 23.20 -0.38
CA ALA A 186 2.88 23.15 -1.60
C ALA A 186 3.32 22.07 -2.59
N GLU A 187 4.61 21.77 -2.64
CA GLU A 187 5.19 20.80 -3.56
C GLU A 187 5.16 19.36 -3.04
N ALA A 188 4.71 19.14 -1.80
CA ALA A 188 4.60 17.80 -1.25
C ALA A 188 3.64 16.95 -2.08
N ARG A 189 4.03 15.70 -2.33
CA ARG A 189 3.18 14.71 -3.01
C ARG A 189 3.21 13.41 -2.22
N PRO A 190 2.33 13.30 -1.19
CA PRO A 190 2.31 12.10 -0.35
C PRO A 190 1.83 10.90 -1.16
N ARG A 191 2.52 9.77 -1.03
CA ARG A 191 2.21 8.59 -1.84
C ARG A 191 1.78 7.37 -1.03
N ARG A 192 2.49 7.04 0.05
CA ARG A 192 2.08 6.00 1.01
C ARG A 192 2.04 6.59 2.41
N LEU A 193 1.38 5.87 3.31
CA LEU A 193 1.21 6.32 4.68
C LEU A 193 1.15 5.14 5.65
N ALA A 194 1.36 5.44 6.93
CA ALA A 194 1.26 4.50 8.04
C ALA A 194 0.80 5.24 9.29
N ARG A 195 0.33 4.51 10.29
CA ARG A 195 -0.12 5.07 11.56
C ARG A 195 0.67 4.48 12.70
N THR A 196 1.19 5.33 13.59
CA THR A 196 1.77 4.90 14.86
C THR A 196 0.71 4.83 15.97
N SER A 197 1.00 4.12 17.07
CA SER A 197 0.02 3.85 18.13
C SER A 197 -0.46 5.10 18.85
N ASP A 198 0.27 6.20 18.79
CA ASP A 198 -0.11 7.50 19.33
C ASP A 198 -1.17 8.23 18.48
N GLY A 199 -1.57 7.66 17.36
CA GLY A 199 -2.57 8.23 16.45
C GLY A 199 -2.03 9.11 15.35
N ALA A 200 -0.72 9.36 15.30
CA ALA A 200 -0.12 10.14 14.24
C ALA A 200 -0.20 9.41 12.90
N ILE A 201 -0.45 10.17 11.84
CA ILE A 201 -0.43 9.70 10.46
C ILE A 201 0.89 10.11 9.84
N TRP A 202 1.66 9.13 9.41
CA TRP A 202 2.95 9.32 8.76
C TRP A 202 2.81 9.10 7.27
N TYR A 203 3.49 9.89 6.48
CA TYR A 203 3.48 9.78 5.03
C TYR A 203 4.87 9.96 4.45
N VAL A 204 5.08 9.45 3.25
CA VAL A 204 6.29 9.71 2.48
C VAL A 204 5.94 10.65 1.33
N ASP A 205 6.68 11.75 1.24
CA ASP A 205 6.57 12.71 0.15
C ASP A 205 7.50 12.27 -0.98
N TYR A 206 6.91 11.63 -1.97
CA TYR A 206 7.63 11.07 -3.11
C TYR A 206 8.35 12.13 -3.93
N ALA A 207 7.74 13.30 -4.12
CA ALA A 207 8.31 14.34 -4.95
C ALA A 207 9.43 15.11 -4.26
N GLY A 208 9.29 15.38 -2.95
CA GLY A 208 10.23 16.23 -2.22
C GLY A 208 11.31 15.48 -1.44
N GLY A 209 11.14 14.19 -1.22
CA GLY A 209 12.09 13.40 -0.43
C GLY A 209 11.99 13.64 1.07
N TYR A 210 10.77 13.67 1.61
CA TYR A 210 10.52 13.86 3.04
C TYR A 210 9.72 12.73 3.64
N LEU A 211 9.98 12.47 4.91
CA LEU A 211 9.09 11.74 5.79
C LEU A 211 8.27 12.77 6.56
N GLY A 212 6.96 12.71 6.50
CA GLY A 212 6.06 13.64 7.17
C GLY A 212 5.26 12.98 8.28
N ARG A 213 4.91 13.76 9.31
CA ARG A 213 4.07 13.35 10.42
C ARG A 213 2.93 14.36 10.57
N TYR A 214 1.70 13.90 10.45
CA TYR A 214 0.49 14.67 10.73
C TYR A 214 -0.12 14.20 12.04
N ASP A 215 -0.36 15.15 12.97
CA ASP A 215 -1.07 14.88 14.23
C ASP A 215 -2.55 15.28 14.08
N PRO A 216 -3.49 14.33 14.00
CA PRO A 216 -4.91 14.66 13.86
C PRO A 216 -5.49 15.45 15.04
N ALA A 217 -4.90 15.31 16.23
CA ALA A 217 -5.39 16.00 17.42
C ALA A 217 -5.09 17.50 17.41
N SER A 218 -3.93 17.90 16.90
CA SER A 218 -3.47 19.30 16.87
C SER A 218 -3.49 19.93 15.48
N GLY A 219 -3.47 19.10 14.42
CA GLY A 219 -3.28 19.55 13.05
C GLY A 219 -1.83 19.88 12.69
N ASN A 220 -0.89 19.65 13.61
CA ASN A 220 0.53 19.94 13.38
C ASN A 220 1.16 18.95 12.41
N VAL A 221 2.05 19.47 11.55
CA VAL A 221 2.83 18.68 10.61
C VAL A 221 4.31 18.90 10.88
N GLN A 222 5.05 17.79 10.95
CA GLN A 222 6.51 17.80 11.04
C GLN A 222 7.07 17.06 9.84
N GLU A 223 8.24 17.47 9.36
CA GLU A 223 8.90 16.84 8.21
C GLU A 223 10.38 16.63 8.49
N TRP A 224 10.91 15.51 8.00
CA TRP A 224 12.34 15.17 8.02
C TRP A 224 12.78 14.85 6.61
N PRO A 225 13.84 15.50 6.08
CA PRO A 225 14.43 15.05 4.83
C PRO A 225 14.85 13.58 4.95
N THR A 226 14.51 12.75 3.96
CA THR A 226 15.00 11.38 3.96
C THR A 226 16.50 11.34 3.68
N PRO A 227 17.21 10.26 4.05
CA PRO A 227 18.67 10.20 3.87
C PRO A 227 19.14 10.46 2.45
N GLY A 228 18.36 10.03 1.44
CA GLY A 228 18.68 10.26 0.03
C GLY A 228 18.41 11.67 -0.47
N GLY A 229 17.77 12.52 0.31
CA GLY A 229 17.51 13.91 -0.03
C GLY A 229 16.43 14.08 -1.10
N GLU A 230 16.56 15.15 -1.89
CA GLU A 230 15.54 15.60 -2.85
C GLU A 230 15.20 14.54 -3.91
N GLY A 231 16.16 13.78 -4.38
CA GLY A 231 15.93 12.72 -5.38
C GLY A 231 15.57 11.35 -4.79
N ALA A 232 15.28 11.26 -3.51
CA ALA A 232 15.10 9.98 -2.81
C ALA A 232 13.88 9.18 -3.27
N ARG A 233 12.79 9.84 -3.64
CA ARG A 233 11.53 9.22 -4.09
C ARG A 233 11.06 8.10 -3.14
N PRO A 234 10.80 8.41 -1.85
CA PRO A 234 10.34 7.42 -0.89
C PRO A 234 8.94 6.94 -1.26
N TYR A 235 8.70 5.63 -1.17
CA TYR A 235 7.49 5.05 -1.72
C TYR A 235 6.86 4.00 -0.79
N GLY A 236 7.12 2.71 -0.98
CA GLY A 236 6.54 1.67 -0.13
C GLY A 236 6.86 1.90 1.34
N MET A 237 5.85 1.81 2.22
CA MET A 237 5.96 2.19 3.62
C MET A 237 5.16 1.28 4.53
N ALA A 238 5.70 1.00 5.71
CA ALA A 238 5.01 0.27 6.78
C ALA A 238 5.47 0.75 8.15
N VAL A 239 4.69 0.41 9.18
CA VAL A 239 5.05 0.58 10.58
C VAL A 239 5.21 -0.80 11.21
N ASP A 240 6.22 -0.97 12.07
CA ASP A 240 6.45 -2.23 12.79
C ASP A 240 5.76 -2.22 14.17
N ASP A 241 5.93 -3.33 14.91
CA ASP A 241 5.32 -3.51 16.24
C ASP A 241 6.01 -2.72 17.37
N ARG A 242 7.06 -1.97 17.03
CA ARG A 242 7.74 -1.02 17.93
C ARG A 242 7.45 0.43 17.57
N ASP A 243 6.44 0.66 16.73
CA ASP A 243 6.12 1.99 16.19
C ASP A 243 7.27 2.62 15.41
N ARG A 244 8.15 1.83 14.81
CA ARG A 244 9.17 2.33 13.91
C ARG A 244 8.67 2.33 12.49
N LEU A 245 9.10 3.31 11.72
CA LEU A 245 8.66 3.48 10.34
C LEU A 245 9.72 2.94 9.39
N TRP A 246 9.25 2.22 8.38
CA TRP A 246 10.08 1.66 7.32
C TRP A 246 9.54 2.11 5.98
N PHE A 247 10.44 2.52 5.10
CA PHE A 247 10.09 2.88 3.74
C PHE A 247 11.24 2.61 2.79
N VAL A 248 10.97 2.56 1.50
CA VAL A 248 11.99 2.35 0.48
C VAL A 248 12.18 3.63 -0.32
N GLU A 249 13.42 4.11 -0.36
CA GLU A 249 13.84 5.15 -1.27
C GLU A 249 14.04 4.52 -2.66
N THR A 250 13.23 4.92 -3.63
CA THR A 250 13.24 4.33 -4.97
C THR A 250 14.00 5.18 -6.01
N GLY A 251 14.48 6.36 -5.62
CA GLY A 251 15.36 7.17 -6.44
C GLY A 251 16.78 6.64 -6.55
N PRO A 252 17.42 6.24 -5.43
CA PRO A 252 18.74 5.64 -5.48
C PRO A 252 18.73 4.29 -6.21
N ASP A 253 19.82 3.99 -6.90
CA ASP A 253 20.06 2.69 -7.53
C ASP A 253 21.37 2.10 -6.96
N PRO A 254 21.32 1.04 -6.15
CA PRO A 254 20.12 0.28 -5.72
C PRO A 254 19.14 1.08 -4.86
N ASN A 255 17.86 0.68 -4.87
CA ASN A 255 16.88 1.19 -3.91
C ASN A 255 17.34 0.88 -2.47
N ARG A 256 16.90 1.67 -1.51
CA ARG A 256 17.32 1.53 -0.11
C ARG A 256 16.13 1.42 0.83
N LEU A 257 16.14 0.41 1.68
CA LEU A 257 15.20 0.28 2.79
C LEU A 257 15.72 1.12 3.96
N VAL A 258 14.89 2.04 4.44
CA VAL A 258 15.23 3.01 5.48
C VAL A 258 14.32 2.82 6.68
N GLY A 259 14.90 2.79 7.88
CA GLY A 259 14.19 2.76 9.16
C GLY A 259 14.29 4.09 9.89
N PHE A 260 13.18 4.55 10.45
CA PHE A 260 13.10 5.77 11.27
C PHE A 260 12.44 5.46 12.60
N ASP A 261 13.03 5.94 13.70
CA ASP A 261 12.50 5.78 15.05
C ASP A 261 11.86 7.11 15.51
N PRO A 262 10.52 7.18 15.65
CA PRO A 262 9.86 8.38 16.13
C PRO A 262 10.25 8.79 17.56
N LYS A 263 10.66 7.84 18.40
CA LYS A 263 11.05 8.12 19.79
C LYS A 263 12.31 8.96 19.88
N THR A 264 13.26 8.72 18.99
CA THR A 264 14.51 9.49 18.92
C THR A 264 14.48 10.56 17.83
N ALA A 265 13.48 10.50 16.94
CA ALA A 265 13.38 11.31 15.74
C ALA A 265 14.60 11.17 14.82
N GLU A 266 15.14 9.96 14.73
CA GLU A 266 16.34 9.66 13.95
C GLU A 266 16.13 8.51 12.98
N PHE A 267 16.76 8.60 11.81
CA PHE A 267 16.95 7.45 10.93
C PHE A 267 17.98 6.53 11.56
N PHE A 268 17.66 5.24 11.68
CA PHE A 268 18.52 4.31 12.40
C PHE A 268 19.05 3.15 11.54
N SER A 269 18.53 2.96 10.33
CA SER A 269 18.94 1.86 9.47
C SER A 269 18.80 2.24 8.00
N ILE A 270 19.79 1.84 7.20
CA ILE A 270 19.74 1.92 5.74
C ILE A 270 20.32 0.63 5.18
N THR A 271 19.57 -0.02 4.29
CA THR A 271 19.98 -1.26 3.66
C THR A 271 19.69 -1.20 2.15
N GLU A 272 20.72 -1.41 1.35
CA GLU A 272 20.54 -1.54 -0.10
C GLU A 272 19.79 -2.83 -0.42
N ILE A 273 18.83 -2.78 -1.36
CA ILE A 273 18.12 -3.96 -1.81
C ILE A 273 19.03 -4.75 -2.75
N PRO A 274 19.33 -6.02 -2.45
CA PRO A 274 20.35 -6.77 -3.18
C PRO A 274 20.13 -6.87 -4.71
N SER A 275 18.86 -7.01 -5.15
CA SER A 275 18.53 -7.05 -6.58
C SER A 275 18.57 -5.67 -7.26
N GLY A 276 18.73 -4.60 -6.48
CA GLY A 276 18.58 -3.23 -6.94
C GLY A 276 17.17 -2.68 -6.73
N GLY A 277 16.15 -3.52 -6.69
CA GLY A 277 14.75 -3.15 -6.46
C GLY A 277 14.09 -2.49 -7.67
N GLY A 278 14.60 -1.39 -8.16
CA GLY A 278 14.03 -0.59 -9.24
C GLY A 278 12.88 0.31 -8.79
N ALA A 279 11.85 -0.28 -8.23
CA ALA A 279 10.77 0.39 -7.49
C ALA A 279 10.14 -0.58 -6.49
N VAL A 280 9.71 -0.04 -5.35
CA VAL A 280 8.96 -0.76 -4.31
C VAL A 280 7.73 0.07 -3.98
N ARG A 281 6.55 -0.43 -4.34
CA ARG A 281 5.31 0.35 -4.32
C ARG A 281 4.50 0.24 -3.05
N HIS A 282 4.69 -0.85 -2.32
CA HIS A 282 3.93 -1.14 -1.10
C HIS A 282 4.79 -1.99 -0.16
N MET A 283 4.46 -1.97 1.10
CA MET A 283 5.15 -2.79 2.10
C MET A 283 4.14 -3.31 3.11
N PHE A 284 4.34 -4.54 3.53
CA PHE A 284 3.50 -5.21 4.52
C PHE A 284 4.34 -5.65 5.72
N PHE A 285 3.93 -5.28 6.93
CA PHE A 285 4.54 -5.79 8.14
C PHE A 285 3.74 -6.99 8.67
N HIS A 286 4.41 -8.13 8.79
CA HIS A 286 3.84 -9.35 9.36
C HIS A 286 4.21 -9.45 10.83
N ALA A 287 3.29 -9.08 11.72
CA ALA A 287 3.52 -9.03 13.15
C ALA A 287 3.94 -10.37 13.78
N PRO A 288 3.32 -11.53 13.42
CA PRO A 288 3.71 -12.80 14.02
C PRO A 288 5.17 -13.19 13.84
N THR A 289 5.78 -12.83 12.73
CA THR A 289 7.19 -13.14 12.44
C THR A 289 8.10 -11.92 12.52
N ARG A 290 7.53 -10.73 12.72
CA ARG A 290 8.26 -9.45 12.76
C ARG A 290 9.07 -9.20 11.48
N THR A 291 8.44 -9.45 10.33
CA THR A 291 9.08 -9.30 9.03
C THR A 291 8.37 -8.29 8.17
N LEU A 292 9.15 -7.59 7.35
CA LEU A 292 8.65 -6.69 6.32
C LEU A 292 8.68 -7.41 4.98
N TRP A 293 7.63 -7.22 4.19
CA TRP A 293 7.49 -7.83 2.87
C TRP A 293 7.20 -6.78 1.82
N PHE A 294 7.85 -6.89 0.68
CA PHE A 294 7.63 -6.01 -0.46
C PHE A 294 7.95 -6.71 -1.78
N GLY A 295 7.35 -6.21 -2.85
CA GLY A 295 7.66 -6.64 -4.22
C GLY A 295 8.53 -5.61 -4.92
N THR A 296 9.34 -6.04 -5.89
CA THR A 296 10.25 -5.15 -6.60
C THR A 296 10.08 -5.23 -8.12
N ASP A 297 10.49 -4.18 -8.81
CA ASP A 297 10.56 -4.17 -10.29
C ASP A 297 11.72 -5.02 -10.83
N ALA A 298 12.60 -5.49 -9.95
CA ALA A 298 13.57 -6.53 -10.31
C ALA A 298 12.93 -7.93 -10.35
N ASN A 299 11.62 -8.01 -10.28
CA ASN A 299 10.81 -9.23 -10.37
C ASN A 299 11.04 -10.18 -9.19
N THR A 300 11.12 -9.61 -7.98
CA THR A 300 11.31 -10.37 -6.75
C THR A 300 10.23 -10.08 -5.72
N ILE A 301 10.04 -11.02 -4.79
CA ILE A 301 9.39 -10.81 -3.49
C ILE A 301 10.49 -10.80 -2.45
N ALA A 302 10.50 -9.79 -1.61
CA ALA A 302 11.54 -9.55 -0.62
C ALA A 302 11.00 -9.58 0.81
N ARG A 303 11.82 -10.10 1.70
CA ARG A 303 11.59 -10.09 3.15
C ARG A 303 12.75 -9.39 3.84
N ALA A 304 12.44 -8.49 4.74
CA ALA A 304 13.42 -7.85 5.62
C ALA A 304 13.15 -8.18 7.09
N ARG A 305 14.22 -8.40 7.84
CA ARG A 305 14.16 -8.67 9.29
C ARG A 305 15.44 -8.26 10.04
#